data_482f08ff9c6edbb1f4c8409804f30b77
#
_entry.id   482f08ff9c6edbb1f4c8409804f30b77
#
_cell.length_a   1.000
_cell.length_b   1.000
_cell.length_c   1.000
_cell.angle_alpha   90.00
_cell.angle_beta   90.00
_cell.angle_gamma   90.00
#
_symmetry.space_group_name_H-M   'P 1'
#
loop_
_entity.id
_entity.type
_entity.pdbx_description
1 polymer ?
#
loop_
_entity_poly.entity_id
_entity_poly.type
_entity_poly.pdbx_seq_one_letter_code
_entity_poly.pdbx_strand_id
1 'polypeptide(L)'
;KNLLNKKIKVHIYYKNKIENLTPSRTIGISKNNLDFLKKEIQEILKKNYWGIKKIEIYSQKRNENLIKFEDKGDDLFYMVKNDHLYKSLKKKIFNNKFFKKTIIKDNFDYELLKKKQYDLIINCDSNNFLAKKHFAKKIEKNYYNLAYTTILKHNKIENNTAVQIFTEFGPIAFLPISNTETSIVCSLDIKNKKFSNADVLNLINKNNPKYEIKSLLKLTSFKLRLSNLRNYHYKNILAFGDLLHRIHPLAGQGLNMTIRDIKILSDIIQSRIELGLQIDASILNDFENQTKNRNFLFSNGIDFIYEIFNIKKESKNKSFNQILKILGKSKSFNNLLIKVADKGINF
;
A
#
# COMPACT_ATOMS: atom_id res chain seq x y z
N LYS A 1 9.23 8.39 17.35
CA LYS A 1 10.02 9.30 18.21
C LYS A 1 9.48 9.35 19.62
N ASN A 2 8.15 9.51 19.78
CA ASN A 2 7.51 9.56 21.10
C ASN A 2 7.64 8.26 21.91
N LEU A 3 7.40 7.11 21.29
CA LEU A 3 7.54 5.82 21.95
C LEU A 3 9.03 5.50 22.31
N LEU A 4 9.97 5.90 21.46
CA LEU A 4 11.39 5.69 21.69
C LEU A 4 11.96 6.56 22.83
N ASN A 5 11.43 7.77 23.01
CA ASN A 5 11.83 8.63 24.13
C ASN A 5 11.35 8.11 25.50
N LYS A 6 10.39 7.16 25.52
CA LYS A 6 9.80 6.59 26.74
C LYS A 6 10.41 5.26 27.18
N LYS A 7 11.67 5.00 26.77
CA LYS A 7 12.47 3.82 27.19
C LYS A 7 11.88 2.45 26.80
N ILE A 8 11.01 2.37 25.78
CA ILE A 8 10.52 1.09 25.27
C ILE A 8 11.65 0.35 24.59
N LYS A 9 11.95 -0.85 25.08
CA LYS A 9 12.96 -1.74 24.45
C LYS A 9 12.30 -2.50 23.31
N VAL A 10 12.83 -2.38 22.10
CA VAL A 10 12.32 -3.05 20.90
C VAL A 10 13.35 -4.06 20.39
N HIS A 11 12.94 -5.31 20.22
CA HIS A 11 13.77 -6.34 19.61
C HIS A 11 13.19 -6.75 18.25
N ILE A 12 13.93 -6.52 17.18
CA ILE A 12 13.52 -6.84 15.81
C ILE A 12 14.17 -8.16 15.39
N TYR A 13 13.33 -9.14 15.05
CA TYR A 13 13.74 -10.39 14.42
C TYR A 13 13.44 -10.34 12.92
N TYR A 14 14.43 -10.57 12.09
CA TYR A 14 14.23 -10.49 10.63
C TYR A 14 15.09 -11.49 9.87
N LYS A 15 14.64 -11.90 8.69
CA LYS A 15 15.39 -12.74 7.76
C LYS A 15 16.25 -11.86 6.85
N ASN A 16 17.48 -12.26 6.59
CA ASN A 16 18.44 -11.48 5.79
C ASN A 16 18.13 -11.51 4.26
N LYS A 17 16.83 -11.50 3.89
CA LYS A 17 16.42 -11.49 2.46
C LYS A 17 16.28 -10.08 1.87
N ILE A 18 16.74 -9.04 2.56
CA ILE A 18 16.45 -7.62 2.22
C ILE A 18 17.41 -7.06 1.16
N GLU A 19 18.42 -7.81 0.73
CA GLU A 19 19.40 -7.32 -0.25
C GLU A 19 18.85 -7.11 -1.67
N ASN A 20 17.64 -7.60 -1.97
CA ASN A 20 17.01 -7.50 -3.28
C ASN A 20 15.77 -6.58 -3.30
N LEU A 21 15.88 -5.37 -2.74
CA LEU A 21 14.88 -4.34 -3.03
C LEU A 21 14.94 -4.00 -4.51
N THR A 22 13.93 -4.44 -5.25
CA THR A 22 13.84 -4.13 -6.68
C THR A 22 13.73 -2.62 -6.85
N PRO A 23 14.66 -1.96 -7.56
CA PRO A 23 14.62 -0.51 -7.77
C PRO A 23 13.34 -0.03 -8.47
N SER A 24 12.61 -0.94 -9.12
CA SER A 24 11.40 -0.67 -9.87
C SER A 24 10.14 -0.52 -8.99
N ARG A 25 10.21 -0.79 -7.68
CA ARG A 25 9.03 -0.71 -6.83
C ARG A 25 8.84 0.69 -6.26
N THR A 26 7.66 1.25 -6.51
CA THR A 26 7.22 2.54 -5.98
C THR A 26 5.94 2.39 -5.18
N ILE A 27 5.64 3.37 -4.35
CA ILE A 27 4.50 3.35 -3.44
C ILE A 27 3.82 4.71 -3.50
N GLY A 28 2.49 4.72 -3.61
CA GLY A 28 1.67 5.91 -3.43
C GLY A 28 1.36 6.11 -1.94
N ILE A 29 1.67 7.27 -1.40
CA ILE A 29 1.42 7.62 0.01
C ILE A 29 0.47 8.81 0.05
N SER A 30 -0.62 8.72 0.82
CA SER A 30 -1.56 9.80 1.02
C SER A 30 -0.93 10.97 1.79
N LYS A 31 -1.49 12.18 1.65
CA LYS A 31 -0.98 13.38 2.29
C LYS A 31 -0.86 13.22 3.80
N ASN A 32 -1.93 12.80 4.46
CA ASN A 32 -1.94 12.56 5.91
C ASN A 32 -0.90 11.54 6.39
N ASN A 33 -0.72 10.46 5.61
CA ASN A 33 0.27 9.43 5.94
C ASN A 33 1.70 9.93 5.72
N LEU A 34 1.94 10.72 4.68
CA LEU A 34 3.25 11.32 4.45
C LEU A 34 3.59 12.32 5.56
N ASP A 35 2.64 13.13 6.00
CA ASP A 35 2.86 14.11 7.08
C ASP A 35 3.15 13.40 8.41
N PHE A 36 2.45 12.29 8.71
CA PHE A 36 2.80 11.43 9.84
C PHE A 36 4.23 10.89 9.73
N LEU A 37 4.59 10.34 8.57
CA LEU A 37 5.94 9.82 8.36
C LEU A 37 7.01 10.91 8.46
N LYS A 38 6.77 12.11 7.95
CA LYS A 38 7.70 13.26 8.09
C LYS A 38 7.89 13.66 9.55
N LYS A 39 6.81 13.67 10.35
CA LYS A 39 6.87 13.96 11.78
C LYS A 39 7.69 12.93 12.53
N GLU A 40 7.48 11.65 12.24
CA GLU A 40 8.15 10.54 12.91
C GLU A 40 9.57 10.28 12.38
N ILE A 41 9.78 10.50 11.08
CA ILE A 41 11.04 10.23 10.39
C ILE A 41 11.47 11.53 9.69
N GLN A 42 12.13 12.42 10.40
CA GLN A 42 12.60 13.73 9.91
C GLN A 42 13.44 13.67 8.62
N GLU A 43 13.96 12.48 8.29
CA GLU A 43 14.86 12.25 7.15
C GLU A 43 14.14 11.80 5.87
N ILE A 44 12.80 11.78 5.81
CA ILE A 44 12.09 11.71 4.54
C ILE A 44 12.23 13.10 3.89
N LEU A 45 13.40 13.33 3.33
CA LEU A 45 13.79 14.59 2.71
C LEU A 45 12.85 14.93 1.56
N LYS A 46 12.59 16.22 1.34
CA LYS A 46 11.80 16.78 0.22
C LYS A 46 12.16 16.19 -1.17
N LYS A 47 13.36 15.64 -1.34
CA LYS A 47 13.86 15.02 -2.58
C LYS A 47 13.41 13.57 -2.80
N ASN A 48 12.74 12.94 -1.84
CA ASN A 48 12.44 11.51 -1.86
C ASN A 48 10.99 11.19 -2.19
N TYR A 49 10.15 12.19 -2.48
CA TYR A 49 8.76 11.99 -2.88
C TYR A 49 8.36 12.96 -3.99
N TRP A 50 7.38 12.55 -4.79
CA TRP A 50 6.87 13.30 -5.93
C TRP A 50 5.38 13.53 -5.78
N GLY A 51 4.94 14.80 -5.83
CA GLY A 51 3.53 15.17 -5.68
C GLY A 51 2.72 14.90 -6.94
N ILE A 52 1.54 14.34 -6.77
CA ILE A 52 0.56 14.11 -7.83
C ILE A 52 -0.60 15.07 -7.64
N LYS A 53 -0.76 16.01 -8.58
CA LYS A 53 -1.80 17.04 -8.55
C LYS A 53 -3.10 16.60 -9.21
N LYS A 54 -3.01 15.62 -10.14
CA LYS A 54 -4.13 15.20 -10.95
C LYS A 54 -4.14 13.69 -11.16
N ILE A 55 -5.34 13.10 -11.13
CA ILE A 55 -5.57 11.70 -11.50
C ILE A 55 -6.58 11.68 -12.64
N GLU A 56 -6.24 10.97 -13.70
CA GLU A 56 -7.13 10.74 -14.83
C GLU A 56 -7.35 9.25 -15.04
N ILE A 57 -8.62 8.86 -15.14
CA ILE A 57 -9.04 7.47 -15.34
C ILE A 57 -9.72 7.35 -16.70
N TYR A 58 -9.19 6.47 -17.54
CA TYR A 58 -9.67 6.25 -18.91
C TYR A 58 -10.21 4.83 -19.11
N SER A 59 -11.17 4.70 -20.03
CA SER A 59 -11.53 3.42 -20.63
C SER A 59 -10.49 2.99 -21.69
N GLN A 60 -10.56 1.73 -22.14
CA GLN A 60 -9.67 1.12 -23.12
C GLN A 60 -9.46 1.93 -24.40
N LYS A 61 -10.48 2.63 -24.88
CA LYS A 61 -10.39 3.41 -26.14
C LYS A 61 -9.82 4.81 -25.94
N ARG A 62 -9.38 5.19 -24.73
CA ARG A 62 -8.87 6.54 -24.40
C ARG A 62 -9.74 7.74 -24.79
N ASN A 63 -10.74 7.53 -25.63
CA ASN A 63 -11.63 8.58 -26.11
C ASN A 63 -12.59 9.08 -25.02
N GLU A 64 -12.62 8.38 -23.87
CA GLU A 64 -13.50 8.70 -22.76
C GLU A 64 -12.71 8.79 -21.44
N ASN A 65 -12.53 10.01 -20.97
CA ASN A 65 -12.14 10.26 -19.59
C ASN A 65 -13.34 9.93 -18.70
N LEU A 66 -13.20 8.89 -17.86
CA LEU A 66 -14.28 8.42 -17.01
C LEU A 66 -14.38 9.26 -15.74
N ILE A 67 -13.23 9.53 -15.11
CA ILE A 67 -13.15 10.27 -13.86
C ILE A 67 -11.86 11.10 -13.87
N LYS A 68 -11.98 12.35 -13.43
CA LYS A 68 -10.87 13.25 -13.23
C LYS A 68 -10.89 13.76 -11.78
N PHE A 69 -9.81 13.55 -11.06
CA PHE A 69 -9.58 14.16 -9.76
C PHE A 69 -8.50 15.23 -9.91
N GLU A 70 -8.77 16.40 -9.38
CA GLU A 70 -7.83 17.52 -9.35
C GLU A 70 -8.16 18.38 -8.13
N ASP A 71 -7.15 18.70 -7.33
CA ASP A 71 -7.27 19.67 -6.27
C ASP A 71 -6.53 20.96 -6.70
N LYS A 72 -7.18 22.13 -6.55
CA LYS A 72 -6.66 23.40 -7.04
C LYS A 72 -5.50 23.95 -6.21
N GLY A 73 -5.20 23.38 -5.05
CA GLY A 73 -4.20 23.92 -4.15
C GLY A 73 -3.16 22.91 -3.63
N ASP A 74 -3.50 21.63 -3.61
CA ASP A 74 -2.70 20.60 -2.94
C ASP A 74 -2.41 19.40 -3.83
N ASP A 75 -1.37 18.64 -3.48
CA ASP A 75 -1.14 17.34 -4.06
C ASP A 75 -2.15 16.31 -3.51
N LEU A 76 -2.74 15.51 -4.39
CA LEU A 76 -3.71 14.46 -4.03
C LEU A 76 -3.05 13.31 -3.28
N PHE A 77 -1.83 12.93 -3.67
CA PHE A 77 -0.99 11.93 -3.03
C PHE A 77 0.46 12.09 -3.50
N TYR A 78 1.36 11.32 -2.91
CA TYR A 78 2.78 11.38 -3.19
C TYR A 78 3.34 10.02 -3.60
N MET A 79 4.16 9.99 -4.64
CA MET A 79 4.90 8.81 -5.05
C MET A 79 6.27 8.77 -4.38
N VAL A 80 6.63 7.61 -3.82
CA VAL A 80 7.92 7.37 -3.15
C VAL A 80 8.56 6.11 -3.72
N LYS A 81 9.87 6.11 -3.96
CA LYS A 81 10.63 4.89 -4.26
C LYS A 81 10.77 4.06 -2.98
N ASN A 82 10.41 2.78 -3.06
CA ASN A 82 10.37 1.88 -1.89
C ASN A 82 11.74 1.75 -1.20
N ASP A 83 12.82 1.69 -1.99
CA ASP A 83 14.19 1.61 -1.47
C ASP A 83 14.61 2.87 -0.70
N HIS A 84 14.16 4.06 -1.12
CA HIS A 84 14.42 5.32 -0.40
C HIS A 84 13.70 5.34 0.94
N LEU A 85 12.42 4.96 0.97
CA LEU A 85 11.67 4.85 2.22
C LEU A 85 12.34 3.86 3.18
N TYR A 86 12.71 2.69 2.68
CA TYR A 86 13.39 1.65 3.47
C TYR A 86 14.73 2.16 4.04
N LYS A 87 15.57 2.80 3.22
CA LYS A 87 16.86 3.36 3.66
C LYS A 87 16.68 4.40 4.76
N SER A 88 15.68 5.28 4.63
CA SER A 88 15.35 6.30 5.63
C SER A 88 14.92 5.67 6.97
N LEU A 89 14.04 4.66 6.91
CA LEU A 89 13.61 3.90 8.09
C LEU A 89 14.79 3.15 8.75
N LYS A 90 15.60 2.47 7.95
CA LYS A 90 16.78 1.72 8.40
C LYS A 90 17.73 2.62 9.16
N LYS A 91 18.10 3.77 8.58
CA LYS A 91 19.02 4.74 9.20
C LYS A 91 18.52 5.20 10.58
N LYS A 92 17.20 5.45 10.71
CA LYS A 92 16.57 5.88 11.97
C LYS A 92 16.66 4.82 13.07
N ILE A 93 16.45 3.54 12.70
CA ILE A 93 16.45 2.42 13.63
C ILE A 93 17.89 2.08 14.08
N PHE A 94 18.86 2.15 13.15
CA PHE A 94 20.23 1.72 13.45
C PHE A 94 20.92 2.56 14.52
N ASN A 95 20.56 3.83 14.64
CA ASN A 95 21.19 4.77 15.56
C ASN A 95 20.52 4.84 16.94
N ASN A 96 19.57 3.94 17.25
CA ASN A 96 18.84 3.98 18.50
C ASN A 96 19.27 2.85 19.46
N LYS A 97 19.75 3.22 20.66
CA LYS A 97 20.23 2.31 21.71
C LYS A 97 19.14 1.38 22.28
N PHE A 98 17.87 1.70 22.12
CA PHE A 98 16.74 0.88 22.60
C PHE A 98 16.34 -0.21 21.60
N PHE A 99 17.00 -0.28 20.44
CA PHE A 99 16.75 -1.29 19.42
C PHE A 99 17.78 -2.40 19.45
N LYS A 100 17.32 -3.63 19.68
CA LYS A 100 18.11 -4.84 19.46
C LYS A 100 17.65 -5.51 18.14
N LYS A 101 18.60 -6.07 17.39
CA LYS A 101 18.33 -6.76 16.12
C LYS A 101 18.89 -8.16 16.17
N THR A 102 18.14 -9.12 15.64
CA THR A 102 18.60 -10.49 15.47
C THR A 102 18.19 -11.00 14.09
N ILE A 103 19.17 -11.46 13.33
CA ILE A 103 18.94 -12.18 12.09
C ILE A 103 18.52 -13.59 12.44
N ILE A 104 17.38 -14.04 11.91
CA ILE A 104 16.87 -15.40 12.13
C ILE A 104 16.99 -16.25 10.87
N LYS A 105 17.25 -17.55 11.07
CA LYS A 105 17.25 -18.56 10.01
C LYS A 105 15.84 -19.10 9.78
N ASP A 106 15.65 -19.85 8.70
CA ASP A 106 14.33 -20.40 8.35
C ASP A 106 13.78 -21.40 9.39
N ASN A 107 14.66 -22.11 10.12
CA ASN A 107 14.34 -23.02 11.21
C ASN A 107 14.31 -22.35 12.60
N PHE A 108 14.10 -21.04 12.67
CA PHE A 108 14.04 -20.33 13.94
C PHE A 108 12.92 -20.89 14.83
N ASP A 109 13.28 -21.25 16.07
CA ASP A 109 12.31 -21.68 17.07
C ASP A 109 11.55 -20.49 17.66
N TYR A 110 10.31 -20.30 17.22
CA TYR A 110 9.44 -19.23 17.70
C TYR A 110 8.97 -19.43 19.15
N GLU A 111 9.09 -20.63 19.74
CA GLU A 111 8.78 -20.84 21.17
C GLU A 111 9.77 -20.12 22.07
N LEU A 112 11.00 -19.82 21.60
CA LEU A 112 11.96 -18.97 22.31
C LEU A 112 11.42 -17.57 22.60
N LEU A 113 10.49 -17.04 21.78
CA LEU A 113 9.87 -15.75 22.03
C LEU A 113 8.99 -15.77 23.27
N LYS A 114 8.34 -16.89 23.57
CA LYS A 114 7.54 -17.06 24.80
C LYS A 114 8.42 -17.08 26.04
N LYS A 115 9.60 -17.74 25.96
CA LYS A 115 10.55 -17.79 27.06
C LYS A 115 11.16 -16.43 27.39
N LYS A 116 11.19 -15.49 26.44
CA LYS A 116 11.76 -14.15 26.62
C LYS A 116 10.81 -13.14 27.25
N GLN A 117 9.58 -13.53 27.57
CA GLN A 117 8.60 -12.72 28.28
C GLN A 117 8.43 -11.29 27.69
N TYR A 118 8.20 -11.19 26.36
CA TYR A 118 7.84 -9.91 25.75
C TYR A 118 6.42 -9.52 26.16
N ASP A 119 6.23 -8.26 26.53
CA ASP A 119 4.89 -7.71 26.80
C ASP A 119 4.01 -7.78 25.54
N LEU A 120 4.56 -7.40 24.39
CA LEU A 120 3.90 -7.46 23.09
C LEU A 120 4.82 -8.06 22.03
N ILE A 121 4.25 -8.88 21.13
CA ILE A 121 4.91 -9.44 19.95
C ILE A 121 4.13 -8.98 18.71
N ILE A 122 4.75 -8.19 17.83
CA ILE A 122 4.14 -7.75 16.58
C ILE A 122 4.66 -8.63 15.44
N ASN A 123 3.78 -9.46 14.86
CA ASN A 123 4.12 -10.35 13.75
C ASN A 123 3.67 -9.76 12.41
N CYS A 124 4.65 -9.40 11.56
CA CYS A 124 4.41 -8.89 10.21
C CYS A 124 4.66 -9.95 9.11
N ASP A 125 5.22 -11.12 9.44
CA ASP A 125 5.52 -12.19 8.47
C ASP A 125 4.37 -13.17 8.36
N SER A 126 3.71 -13.19 7.20
CA SER A 126 2.59 -14.08 6.90
C SER A 126 2.98 -15.55 6.68
N ASN A 127 4.28 -15.87 6.57
CA ASN A 127 4.76 -17.20 6.23
C ASN A 127 5.40 -17.96 7.40
N ASN A 128 5.61 -17.27 8.54
CA ASN A 128 6.24 -17.89 9.70
C ASN A 128 5.29 -18.83 10.47
N PHE A 129 5.86 -19.56 11.42
CA PHE A 129 5.13 -20.52 12.26
C PHE A 129 3.98 -19.85 13.04
N LEU A 130 4.20 -18.66 13.64
CA LEU A 130 3.16 -17.97 14.42
C LEU A 130 1.96 -17.59 13.56
N ALA A 131 2.20 -17.14 12.32
CA ALA A 131 1.14 -16.80 11.39
C ALA A 131 0.30 -18.03 11.02
N LYS A 132 0.95 -19.15 10.70
CA LYS A 132 0.28 -20.40 10.34
C LYS A 132 -0.52 -20.99 11.51
N LYS A 133 0.02 -20.94 12.73
CA LYS A 133 -0.59 -21.52 13.93
C LYS A 133 -1.76 -20.71 14.46
N HIS A 134 -1.65 -19.37 14.50
CA HIS A 134 -2.60 -18.52 15.22
C HIS A 134 -3.46 -17.62 14.31
N PHE A 135 -3.06 -17.39 13.07
CA PHE A 135 -3.69 -16.44 12.15
C PHE A 135 -4.13 -17.09 10.83
N ALA A 136 -4.63 -18.33 10.91
CA ALA A 136 -5.12 -19.06 9.74
C ALA A 136 -6.52 -18.61 9.28
N LYS A 137 -7.37 -18.11 10.22
CA LYS A 137 -8.75 -17.71 9.92
C LYS A 137 -8.77 -16.33 9.28
N LYS A 138 -8.98 -16.28 7.96
CA LYS A 138 -8.99 -15.06 7.16
C LYS A 138 -10.05 -15.12 6.06
N ILE A 139 -10.48 -13.95 5.61
CA ILE A 139 -11.29 -13.78 4.40
C ILE A 139 -10.30 -13.57 3.26
N GLU A 140 -10.30 -14.46 2.29
CA GLU A 140 -9.41 -14.38 1.13
C GLU A 140 -10.19 -14.33 -0.17
N LYS A 141 -9.72 -13.52 -1.12
CA LYS A 141 -10.18 -13.50 -2.49
C LYS A 141 -8.96 -13.50 -3.42
N ASN A 142 -8.92 -14.47 -4.32
CA ASN A 142 -7.91 -14.55 -5.36
C ASN A 142 -8.46 -13.86 -6.61
N TYR A 143 -7.77 -12.85 -7.07
CA TYR A 143 -8.18 -12.12 -8.28
C TYR A 143 -7.73 -12.81 -9.57
N TYR A 144 -6.87 -13.83 -9.47
CA TYR A 144 -6.19 -14.42 -10.64
C TYR A 144 -5.44 -13.38 -11.48
N ASN A 145 -4.97 -12.31 -10.83
CA ASN A 145 -4.23 -11.23 -11.45
C ASN A 145 -2.77 -11.27 -11.05
N LEU A 146 -1.91 -10.91 -12.01
CA LEU A 146 -0.49 -10.70 -11.80
C LEU A 146 -0.19 -9.21 -12.02
N ALA A 147 0.38 -8.57 -11.01
CA ALA A 147 0.87 -7.21 -11.15
C ALA A 147 2.28 -7.23 -11.70
N TYR A 148 2.51 -6.51 -12.80
CA TYR A 148 3.82 -6.24 -13.36
C TYR A 148 4.20 -4.80 -13.08
N THR A 149 5.43 -4.57 -12.64
CA THR A 149 5.92 -3.22 -12.33
C THR A 149 7.26 -2.94 -12.98
N THR A 150 7.43 -1.73 -13.50
CA THR A 150 8.68 -1.20 -14.04
C THR A 150 8.73 0.32 -13.86
N ILE A 151 9.90 0.92 -14.11
CA ILE A 151 10.07 2.37 -14.24
C ILE A 151 10.42 2.70 -15.66
N LEU A 152 9.62 3.58 -16.24
CA LEU A 152 9.82 4.19 -17.53
C LEU A 152 10.69 5.44 -17.37
N LYS A 153 11.82 5.52 -18.07
CA LYS A 153 12.60 6.76 -18.23
C LYS A 153 12.23 7.42 -19.54
N HIS A 154 12.00 8.72 -19.51
CA HIS A 154 11.51 9.50 -20.66
C HIS A 154 12.14 10.89 -20.71
N ASN A 155 11.89 11.64 -21.78
CA ASN A 155 12.30 13.03 -21.87
C ASN A 155 11.66 13.86 -20.76
N LYS A 156 12.32 14.97 -20.40
CA LYS A 156 11.83 15.86 -19.34
C LYS A 156 10.51 16.50 -19.75
N ILE A 157 9.48 16.32 -18.93
CA ILE A 157 8.16 16.92 -19.10
C ILE A 157 7.63 17.39 -17.74
N GLU A 158 6.63 18.25 -17.73
CA GLU A 158 5.82 18.47 -16.52
C GLU A 158 5.02 17.20 -16.23
N ASN A 159 5.36 16.52 -15.15
CA ASN A 159 4.91 15.16 -14.85
C ASN A 159 4.24 15.07 -13.48
N ASN A 160 3.05 15.64 -13.33
CA ASN A 160 2.28 15.71 -12.08
C ASN A 160 0.90 15.04 -12.17
N THR A 161 0.60 14.37 -13.29
CA THR A 161 -0.68 13.70 -13.54
C THR A 161 -0.50 12.18 -13.55
N ALA A 162 -1.14 11.49 -12.61
CA ALA A 162 -1.28 10.04 -12.64
C ALA A 162 -2.37 9.64 -13.63
N VAL A 163 -2.09 8.66 -14.48
CA VAL A 163 -3.02 8.17 -15.50
C VAL A 163 -3.29 6.69 -15.25
N GLN A 164 -4.56 6.30 -15.18
CA GLN A 164 -4.97 4.90 -15.12
C GLN A 164 -5.88 4.57 -16.30
N ILE A 165 -5.56 3.49 -17.01
CA ILE A 165 -6.28 3.03 -18.19
C ILE A 165 -6.80 1.63 -17.92
N PHE A 166 -8.11 1.43 -17.98
CA PHE A 166 -8.72 0.11 -17.88
C PHE A 166 -8.75 -0.55 -19.26
N THR A 167 -7.86 -1.54 -19.46
CA THR A 167 -7.77 -2.32 -20.70
C THR A 167 -8.61 -3.60 -20.60
N GLU A 168 -8.78 -4.30 -21.72
CA GLU A 168 -9.40 -5.63 -21.74
C GLU A 168 -8.70 -6.68 -20.89
N PHE A 169 -7.39 -6.51 -20.59
CA PHE A 169 -6.60 -7.43 -19.79
C PHE A 169 -6.50 -6.99 -18.32
N GLY A 170 -6.93 -5.79 -18.00
CA GLY A 170 -6.88 -5.19 -16.67
C GLY A 170 -6.29 -3.78 -16.66
N PRO A 171 -6.21 -3.12 -15.49
CA PRO A 171 -5.76 -1.75 -15.40
C PRO A 171 -4.24 -1.61 -15.59
N ILE A 172 -3.86 -0.54 -16.30
CA ILE A 172 -2.48 -0.06 -16.43
C ILE A 172 -2.44 1.34 -15.83
N ALA A 173 -1.55 1.56 -14.86
CA ALA A 173 -1.33 2.85 -14.23
C ALA A 173 0.06 3.40 -14.59
N PHE A 174 0.10 4.69 -14.95
CA PHE A 174 1.28 5.51 -15.16
C PHE A 174 1.36 6.51 -14.01
N LEU A 175 2.31 6.33 -13.12
CA LEU A 175 2.44 7.06 -11.86
C LEU A 175 3.74 7.86 -11.85
N PRO A 176 3.71 9.18 -12.06
CA PRO A 176 4.90 10.03 -12.08
C PRO A 176 5.72 9.91 -10.80
N ILE A 177 7.05 9.84 -10.93
CA ILE A 177 7.99 9.85 -9.79
C ILE A 177 9.08 10.92 -9.94
N SER A 178 9.16 11.54 -11.09
CA SER A 178 9.94 12.75 -11.37
C SER A 178 9.53 13.33 -12.72
N ASN A 179 10.15 14.43 -13.14
CA ASN A 179 9.97 14.98 -14.49
C ASN A 179 10.54 14.10 -15.62
N THR A 180 11.30 13.06 -15.28
CA THR A 180 11.98 12.17 -16.25
C THR A 180 11.73 10.69 -16.00
N GLU A 181 10.97 10.34 -14.95
CA GLU A 181 10.68 8.96 -14.59
C GLU A 181 9.20 8.79 -14.20
N THR A 182 8.61 7.70 -14.67
CA THR A 182 7.24 7.30 -14.37
C THR A 182 7.20 5.82 -14.00
N SER A 183 6.62 5.50 -12.86
CA SER A 183 6.37 4.12 -12.46
C SER A 183 5.16 3.58 -13.20
N ILE A 184 5.27 2.35 -13.70
CA ILE A 184 4.19 1.66 -14.38
C ILE A 184 3.76 0.46 -13.56
N VAL A 185 2.46 0.29 -13.38
CA VAL A 185 1.84 -0.86 -12.74
C VAL A 185 0.76 -1.42 -13.65
N CYS A 186 0.96 -2.65 -14.13
CA CYS A 186 -0.03 -3.37 -14.93
C CYS A 186 -0.60 -4.51 -14.10
N SER A 187 -1.88 -4.47 -13.80
CA SER A 187 -2.59 -5.57 -13.10
C SER A 187 -3.35 -6.40 -14.12
N LEU A 188 -2.73 -7.48 -14.61
CA LEU A 188 -3.27 -8.26 -15.71
C LEU A 188 -3.94 -9.55 -15.23
N ASP A 189 -5.13 -9.83 -15.76
CA ASP A 189 -5.86 -11.07 -15.54
C ASP A 189 -5.17 -12.22 -16.26
N ILE A 190 -4.72 -13.20 -15.47
CA ILE A 190 -4.01 -14.39 -15.97
C ILE A 190 -4.88 -15.64 -15.96
N LYS A 191 -6.20 -15.51 -15.75
CA LYS A 191 -7.13 -16.64 -15.70
C LYS A 191 -7.14 -17.41 -17.03
N ASN A 192 -7.23 -16.67 -18.13
CA ASN A 192 -7.36 -17.25 -19.48
C ASN A 192 -6.13 -17.01 -20.37
N LYS A 193 -5.16 -16.19 -19.94
CA LYS A 193 -3.97 -15.85 -20.73
C LYS A 193 -2.75 -15.65 -19.84
N LYS A 194 -1.65 -16.29 -20.20
CA LYS A 194 -0.34 -15.98 -19.63
C LYS A 194 0.31 -14.88 -20.46
N PHE A 195 0.96 -13.93 -19.81
CA PHE A 195 1.65 -12.82 -20.44
C PHE A 195 3.16 -13.02 -20.33
N SER A 196 3.85 -12.98 -21.47
CA SER A 196 5.30 -12.86 -21.50
C SER A 196 5.72 -11.42 -21.16
N ASN A 197 7.00 -11.20 -20.86
CA ASN A 197 7.51 -9.84 -20.69
C ASN A 197 7.32 -8.98 -21.94
N ALA A 198 7.45 -9.55 -23.13
CA ALA A 198 7.22 -8.87 -24.40
C ALA A 198 5.75 -8.42 -24.56
N ASP A 199 4.79 -9.27 -24.20
CA ASP A 199 3.36 -8.90 -24.21
C ASP A 199 3.08 -7.70 -23.31
N VAL A 200 3.66 -7.70 -22.09
CA VAL A 200 3.48 -6.60 -21.13
C VAL A 200 4.11 -5.31 -21.66
N LEU A 201 5.30 -5.37 -22.24
CA LEU A 201 5.96 -4.21 -22.84
C LEU A 201 5.15 -3.65 -24.02
N ASN A 202 4.60 -4.51 -24.86
CA ASN A 202 3.73 -4.11 -25.96
C ASN A 202 2.44 -3.43 -25.46
N LEU A 203 1.84 -3.95 -24.37
CA LEU A 203 0.69 -3.32 -23.74
C LEU A 203 1.02 -1.94 -23.17
N ILE A 204 2.18 -1.78 -22.54
CA ILE A 204 2.66 -0.49 -22.03
C ILE A 204 2.83 0.49 -23.19
N ASN A 205 3.51 0.10 -24.28
CA ASN A 205 3.73 0.97 -25.42
C ASN A 205 2.43 1.39 -26.09
N LYS A 206 1.51 0.44 -26.33
CA LYS A 206 0.19 0.71 -26.92
C LYS A 206 -0.66 1.69 -26.10
N ASN A 207 -0.53 1.63 -24.78
CA ASN A 207 -1.31 2.46 -23.85
C ASN A 207 -0.51 3.65 -23.29
N ASN A 208 0.69 3.91 -23.79
CA ASN A 208 1.51 5.03 -23.36
C ASN A 208 0.80 6.37 -23.58
N PRO A 209 0.56 7.19 -22.53
CA PRO A 209 -0.23 8.40 -22.66
C PRO A 209 0.48 9.52 -23.44
N LYS A 210 1.76 9.75 -23.16
CA LYS A 210 2.47 10.95 -23.64
C LYS A 210 3.98 10.85 -23.55
N TYR A 211 4.54 9.71 -23.14
CA TYR A 211 5.97 9.64 -22.83
C TYR A 211 6.81 9.24 -24.03
N GLU A 212 7.84 10.03 -24.34
CA GLU A 212 8.91 9.61 -25.25
C GLU A 212 9.89 8.71 -24.50
N ILE A 213 9.79 7.41 -24.74
CA ILE A 213 10.47 6.38 -23.97
C ILE A 213 11.96 6.33 -24.32
N LYS A 214 12.83 6.55 -23.32
CA LYS A 214 14.28 6.35 -23.43
C LYS A 214 14.67 4.93 -23.04
N SER A 215 14.15 4.44 -21.91
CA SER A 215 14.42 3.10 -21.40
C SER A 215 13.38 2.63 -20.41
N LEU A 216 13.30 1.33 -20.19
CA LEU A 216 12.49 0.68 -19.16
C LEU A 216 13.42 -0.11 -18.24
N LEU A 217 13.20 -0.02 -16.92
CA LEU A 217 13.89 -0.88 -15.97
C LEU A 217 13.37 -2.32 -16.08
N LYS A 218 14.09 -3.26 -15.46
CA LYS A 218 13.69 -4.68 -15.42
C LYS A 218 12.26 -4.81 -14.91
N LEU A 219 11.44 -5.51 -15.67
CA LEU A 219 10.06 -5.85 -15.29
C LEU A 219 10.08 -6.84 -14.12
N THR A 220 9.29 -6.57 -13.10
CA THR A 220 9.08 -7.48 -11.97
C THR A 220 7.60 -7.77 -11.80
N SER A 221 7.25 -8.94 -11.26
CA SER A 221 5.86 -9.32 -11.09
C SER A 221 5.57 -9.96 -9.74
N PHE A 222 4.31 -9.83 -9.29
CA PHE A 222 3.79 -10.46 -8.08
C PHE A 222 2.29 -10.75 -8.18
N LYS A 223 1.84 -11.81 -7.50
CA LYS A 223 0.42 -12.21 -7.47
C LYS A 223 -0.40 -11.26 -6.60
N LEU A 224 -1.61 -10.93 -7.08
CA LEU A 224 -2.57 -10.12 -6.35
C LEU A 224 -3.59 -10.98 -5.64
N ARG A 225 -3.87 -10.66 -4.38
CA ARG A 225 -4.91 -11.27 -3.57
C ARG A 225 -5.40 -10.29 -2.50
N LEU A 226 -6.66 -10.40 -2.16
CA LEU A 226 -7.23 -9.78 -0.97
C LEU A 226 -7.10 -10.79 0.18
N SER A 227 -6.74 -10.32 1.35
CA SER A 227 -6.70 -11.12 2.56
C SER A 227 -6.94 -10.21 3.76
N ASN A 228 -7.95 -10.53 4.57
CA ASN A 228 -8.24 -9.85 5.84
C ASN A 228 -8.36 -10.88 6.95
N LEU A 229 -7.62 -10.73 8.02
CA LEU A 229 -7.75 -11.59 9.20
C LEU A 229 -9.09 -11.36 9.89
N ARG A 230 -9.65 -12.44 10.46
CA ARG A 230 -10.84 -12.37 11.31
C ARG A 230 -10.51 -11.93 12.73
N ASN A 231 -9.36 -12.35 13.27
CA ASN A 231 -8.85 -11.98 14.58
C ASN A 231 -7.47 -11.36 14.43
N TYR A 232 -7.26 -10.22 15.03
CA TYR A 232 -6.05 -9.44 14.87
C TYR A 232 -4.94 -9.83 15.83
N HIS A 233 -5.31 -10.47 16.96
CA HIS A 233 -4.34 -10.90 17.95
C HIS A 233 -4.65 -12.29 18.54
N TYR A 234 -3.63 -12.89 19.12
CA TYR A 234 -3.70 -14.08 19.93
C TYR A 234 -2.80 -13.93 21.16
N LYS A 235 -3.38 -13.93 22.38
CA LYS A 235 -2.65 -13.56 23.60
C LYS A 235 -1.97 -12.19 23.42
N ASN A 236 -0.64 -12.12 23.62
CA ASN A 236 0.18 -10.94 23.43
C ASN A 236 0.79 -10.81 22.03
N ILE A 237 0.33 -11.61 21.05
CA ILE A 237 0.83 -11.59 19.67
C ILE A 237 -0.17 -10.85 18.77
N LEU A 238 0.23 -9.75 18.16
CA LEU A 238 -0.52 -8.97 17.18
C LEU A 238 -0.09 -9.36 15.76
N ALA A 239 -1.04 -9.70 14.89
CA ALA A 239 -0.81 -9.70 13.45
C ALA A 239 -0.78 -8.28 12.92
N PHE A 240 0.16 -7.94 12.03
CA PHE A 240 0.33 -6.58 11.54
C PHE A 240 0.78 -6.54 10.08
N GLY A 241 0.53 -5.39 9.40
CA GLY A 241 0.94 -5.18 8.02
C GLY A 241 0.34 -6.21 7.05
N ASP A 242 1.16 -6.79 6.17
CA ASP A 242 0.73 -7.76 5.15
C ASP A 242 0.18 -9.08 5.73
N LEU A 243 0.44 -9.40 6.99
CA LEU A 243 -0.21 -10.51 7.68
C LEU A 243 -1.64 -10.15 8.04
N LEU A 244 -1.88 -8.93 8.51
CA LEU A 244 -3.18 -8.46 8.98
C LEU A 244 -4.16 -8.26 7.83
N HIS A 245 -3.75 -7.51 6.81
CA HIS A 245 -4.57 -7.21 5.64
C HIS A 245 -3.74 -7.04 4.37
N ARG A 246 -4.27 -7.53 3.27
CA ARG A 246 -3.79 -7.29 1.90
C ARG A 246 -4.96 -6.86 1.05
N ILE A 247 -4.79 -5.81 0.28
CA ILE A 247 -5.81 -5.29 -0.62
C ILE A 247 -5.30 -5.23 -2.05
N HIS A 248 -6.22 -5.12 -3.01
CA HIS A 248 -5.85 -4.89 -4.40
C HIS A 248 -5.04 -3.58 -4.51
N PRO A 249 -3.93 -3.54 -5.28
CA PRO A 249 -3.06 -2.36 -5.39
C PRO A 249 -3.70 -1.19 -6.14
N LEU A 250 -5.02 -1.19 -6.29
CA LEU A 250 -5.76 -0.05 -6.83
C LEU A 250 -5.41 1.20 -6.00
N ALA A 251 -4.84 2.20 -6.66
CA ALA A 251 -4.40 3.44 -6.04
C ALA A 251 -3.34 3.29 -4.91
N GLY A 252 -2.61 2.17 -4.82
CA GLY A 252 -1.50 2.01 -3.87
C GLY A 252 -1.88 2.02 -2.38
N GLN A 253 -3.12 1.69 -2.02
CA GLN A 253 -3.67 1.88 -0.68
C GLN A 253 -3.19 0.89 0.40
N GLY A 254 -2.52 -0.22 0.05
CA GLY A 254 -2.12 -1.24 1.03
C GLY A 254 -1.21 -0.70 2.13
N LEU A 255 -0.12 -0.01 1.77
CA LEU A 255 0.78 0.60 2.75
C LEU A 255 0.09 1.74 3.51
N ASN A 256 -0.82 2.48 2.88
CA ASN A 256 -1.57 3.55 3.53
C ASN A 256 -2.44 3.04 4.69
N MET A 257 -3.07 1.87 4.54
CA MET A 257 -3.77 1.20 5.65
C MET A 257 -2.81 0.86 6.77
N THR A 258 -1.68 0.23 6.46
CA THR A 258 -0.67 -0.12 7.47
C THR A 258 -0.13 1.10 8.22
N ILE A 259 0.09 2.24 7.54
CA ILE A 259 0.54 3.48 8.20
C ILE A 259 -0.55 4.02 9.14
N ARG A 260 -1.83 3.95 8.76
CA ARG A 260 -2.94 4.31 9.63
C ARG A 260 -3.01 3.41 10.87
N ASP A 261 -2.82 2.10 10.69
CA ASP A 261 -2.75 1.14 11.80
C ASP A 261 -1.57 1.44 12.74
N ILE A 262 -0.39 1.78 12.20
CA ILE A 262 0.78 2.21 13.00
C ILE A 262 0.42 3.42 13.84
N LYS A 263 -0.26 4.41 13.28
CA LYS A 263 -0.67 5.62 13.98
C LYS A 263 -1.60 5.27 15.15
N ILE A 264 -2.66 4.49 14.90
CA ILE A 264 -3.62 4.08 15.94
C ILE A 264 -2.93 3.29 17.05
N LEU A 265 -2.13 2.28 16.71
CA LEU A 265 -1.38 1.50 17.70
C LEU A 265 -0.42 2.38 18.51
N SER A 266 0.24 3.33 17.86
CA SER A 266 1.15 4.28 18.52
C SER A 266 0.40 5.19 19.51
N ASP A 267 -0.78 5.68 19.11
CA ASP A 267 -1.62 6.54 19.94
C ASP A 267 -2.15 5.77 21.19
N ILE A 268 -2.58 4.50 21.01
CA ILE A 268 -3.01 3.64 22.13
C ILE A 268 -1.84 3.42 23.11
N ILE A 269 -0.67 3.01 22.62
CA ILE A 269 0.52 2.79 23.47
C ILE A 269 0.92 4.08 24.17
N GLN A 270 0.88 5.21 23.47
CA GLN A 270 1.19 6.52 24.02
C GLN A 270 0.25 6.90 25.17
N SER A 271 -1.07 6.75 24.99
CA SER A 271 -2.07 7.04 26.00
C SER A 271 -1.90 6.17 27.25
N ARG A 272 -1.61 4.86 27.07
CA ARG A 272 -1.33 3.95 28.20
C ARG A 272 -0.13 4.42 29.02
N ILE A 273 0.96 4.81 28.37
CA ILE A 273 2.17 5.30 29.04
C ILE A 273 1.89 6.61 29.78
N GLU A 274 1.12 7.54 29.19
CA GLU A 274 0.80 8.83 29.79
C GLU A 274 -0.07 8.67 31.05
N LEU A 275 -0.95 7.68 31.04
CA LEU A 275 -1.79 7.31 32.18
C LEU A 275 -1.08 6.43 33.22
N GLY A 276 0.21 6.06 33.01
CA GLY A 276 0.93 5.16 33.90
C GLY A 276 0.44 3.70 33.86
N LEU A 277 -0.35 3.32 32.85
CA LEU A 277 -0.90 1.96 32.71
C LEU A 277 0.14 1.01 32.12
N GLN A 278 -0.01 -0.28 32.41
CA GLN A 278 0.85 -1.33 31.85
C GLN A 278 0.70 -1.48 30.34
N ILE A 279 1.78 -1.82 29.68
CA ILE A 279 1.80 -2.21 28.27
C ILE A 279 1.60 -3.73 28.22
N ASP A 280 0.36 -4.17 28.11
CA ASP A 280 -0.02 -5.58 28.10
C ASP A 280 -0.92 -5.95 26.91
N ALA A 281 -1.44 -7.18 26.90
CA ALA A 281 -2.30 -7.69 25.82
C ALA A 281 -3.63 -6.90 25.67
N SER A 282 -4.07 -6.11 26.66
CA SER A 282 -5.31 -5.32 26.54
C SER A 282 -5.21 -4.25 25.44
N ILE A 283 -4.00 -3.74 25.19
CA ILE A 283 -3.71 -2.83 24.05
C ILE A 283 -4.17 -3.44 22.72
N LEU A 284 -4.06 -4.75 22.58
CA LEU A 284 -4.40 -5.45 21.33
C LEU A 284 -5.91 -5.53 21.12
N ASN A 285 -6.69 -5.65 22.19
CA ASN A 285 -8.15 -5.54 22.15
C ASN A 285 -8.56 -4.12 21.71
N ASP A 286 -7.96 -3.10 22.32
CA ASP A 286 -8.24 -1.69 21.99
C ASP A 286 -7.91 -1.43 20.50
N PHE A 287 -6.78 -1.96 20.02
CA PHE A 287 -6.38 -1.83 18.64
C PHE A 287 -7.35 -2.55 17.68
N GLU A 288 -7.72 -3.82 17.97
CA GLU A 288 -8.67 -4.57 17.14
C GLU A 288 -10.03 -3.86 17.08
N ASN A 289 -10.56 -3.40 18.22
CA ASN A 289 -11.84 -2.70 18.30
C ASN A 289 -11.85 -1.40 17.49
N GLN A 290 -10.76 -0.61 17.53
CA GLN A 290 -10.66 0.64 16.80
C GLN A 290 -10.42 0.47 15.29
N THR A 291 -9.79 -0.64 14.86
CA THR A 291 -9.33 -0.75 13.47
C THR A 291 -10.11 -1.75 12.64
N LYS A 292 -10.65 -2.82 13.22
CA LYS A 292 -11.21 -3.97 12.49
C LYS A 292 -12.33 -3.60 11.53
N ASN A 293 -13.35 -2.88 12.01
CA ASN A 293 -14.48 -2.48 11.17
C ASN A 293 -14.05 -1.48 10.09
N ARG A 294 -13.18 -0.53 10.42
CA ARG A 294 -12.63 0.44 9.47
C ARG A 294 -11.83 -0.23 8.36
N ASN A 295 -10.94 -1.15 8.72
CA ASN A 295 -10.12 -1.89 7.77
C ASN A 295 -10.97 -2.81 6.89
N PHE A 296 -11.97 -3.49 7.46
CA PHE A 296 -12.89 -4.34 6.71
C PHE A 296 -13.68 -3.53 5.68
N LEU A 297 -14.30 -2.42 6.08
CA LEU A 297 -15.07 -1.57 5.17
C LEU A 297 -14.19 -0.93 4.09
N PHE A 298 -12.99 -0.47 4.46
CA PHE A 298 -12.07 0.12 3.51
C PHE A 298 -11.60 -0.89 2.46
N SER A 299 -11.20 -2.09 2.90
CA SER A 299 -10.74 -3.14 1.97
C SER A 299 -11.84 -3.64 1.05
N ASN A 300 -13.07 -3.81 1.55
CA ASN A 300 -14.22 -4.16 0.70
C ASN A 300 -14.63 -3.01 -0.23
N GLY A 301 -14.48 -1.76 0.19
CA GLY A 301 -14.70 -0.60 -0.68
C GLY A 301 -13.73 -0.57 -1.87
N ILE A 302 -12.44 -0.84 -1.63
CA ILE A 302 -11.45 -0.97 -2.71
C ILE A 302 -11.78 -2.16 -3.63
N ASP A 303 -12.17 -3.30 -3.05
CA ASP A 303 -12.57 -4.48 -3.83
C ASP A 303 -13.81 -4.19 -4.68
N PHE A 304 -14.81 -3.52 -4.12
CA PHE A 304 -16.02 -3.10 -4.85
C PHE A 304 -15.69 -2.17 -6.02
N ILE A 305 -14.82 -1.18 -5.82
CA ILE A 305 -14.35 -0.31 -6.92
C ILE A 305 -13.67 -1.16 -8.01
N TYR A 306 -12.80 -2.10 -7.63
CA TYR A 306 -12.15 -2.99 -8.57
C TYR A 306 -13.16 -3.82 -9.38
N GLU A 307 -14.17 -4.41 -8.72
CA GLU A 307 -15.21 -5.21 -9.37
C GLU A 307 -16.07 -4.36 -10.32
N ILE A 308 -16.46 -3.16 -9.93
CA ILE A 308 -17.17 -2.22 -10.80
C ILE A 308 -16.44 -2.05 -12.14
N PHE A 309 -15.12 -1.86 -12.10
CA PHE A 309 -14.32 -1.71 -13.32
C PHE A 309 -14.09 -3.05 -14.06
N ASN A 310 -14.19 -4.18 -13.35
CA ASN A 310 -14.03 -5.52 -13.93
C ASN A 310 -15.29 -5.99 -14.65
N ILE A 311 -16.48 -5.73 -14.11
CA ILE A 311 -17.80 -6.01 -14.74
C ILE A 311 -17.88 -5.31 -16.11
N LYS A 312 -17.27 -4.14 -16.27
CA LYS A 312 -17.16 -3.42 -17.54
C LYS A 312 -16.44 -4.22 -18.64
N LYS A 313 -15.56 -5.14 -18.26
CA LYS A 313 -14.83 -6.03 -19.17
C LYS A 313 -15.76 -7.02 -19.86
N GLU A 314 -16.81 -7.47 -19.18
CA GLU A 314 -17.77 -8.48 -19.65
C GLU A 314 -19.01 -7.88 -20.32
N SER A 315 -19.43 -6.69 -19.89
CA SER A 315 -20.60 -6.01 -20.45
C SER A 315 -20.22 -4.79 -21.29
N LYS A 316 -20.58 -4.79 -22.58
CA LYS A 316 -20.50 -3.61 -23.48
C LYS A 316 -21.52 -2.51 -23.09
N ASN A 317 -21.96 -2.45 -21.86
CA ASN A 317 -23.10 -1.67 -21.42
C ASN A 317 -22.80 -0.16 -21.39
N LYS A 318 -23.27 0.59 -22.36
CA LYS A 318 -23.13 2.05 -22.48
C LYS A 318 -23.70 2.79 -21.26
N SER A 319 -24.76 2.26 -20.66
CA SER A 319 -25.44 2.86 -19.50
C SER A 319 -24.56 2.93 -18.26
N PHE A 320 -23.72 1.92 -18.00
CA PHE A 320 -22.81 1.90 -16.88
C PHE A 320 -21.69 2.98 -17.01
N ASN A 321 -21.18 3.20 -18.23
CA ASN A 321 -20.24 4.28 -18.50
C ASN A 321 -20.85 5.66 -18.22
N GLN A 322 -22.15 5.83 -18.50
CA GLN A 322 -22.87 7.07 -18.21
C GLN A 322 -22.97 7.31 -16.69
N ILE A 323 -23.27 6.26 -15.91
CA ILE A 323 -23.33 6.35 -14.44
C ILE A 323 -21.96 6.77 -13.87
N LEU A 324 -20.87 6.13 -14.29
CA LEU A 324 -19.52 6.50 -13.85
C LEU A 324 -19.14 7.93 -14.26
N LYS A 325 -19.53 8.37 -15.45
CA LYS A 325 -19.34 9.76 -15.89
C LYS A 325 -20.13 10.75 -15.05
N ILE A 326 -21.37 10.42 -14.69
CA ILE A 326 -22.22 11.26 -13.82
C ILE A 326 -21.60 11.35 -12.42
N LEU A 327 -21.22 10.22 -11.84
CA LEU A 327 -20.54 10.18 -10.55
C LEU A 327 -19.20 10.92 -10.58
N GLY A 328 -18.38 10.72 -11.62
CA GLY A 328 -17.10 11.40 -11.79
C GLY A 328 -17.20 12.91 -11.99
N LYS A 329 -18.35 13.42 -12.47
CA LYS A 329 -18.65 14.86 -12.54
C LYS A 329 -19.12 15.45 -11.21
N SER A 330 -19.59 14.62 -10.28
CA SER A 330 -20.06 15.06 -8.97
C SER A 330 -18.87 15.49 -8.09
N LYS A 331 -18.78 16.77 -7.80
CA LYS A 331 -17.75 17.35 -6.93
C LYS A 331 -17.80 16.75 -5.52
N SER A 332 -19.00 16.52 -4.99
CA SER A 332 -19.19 15.90 -3.67
C SER A 332 -18.70 14.47 -3.63
N PHE A 333 -18.98 13.66 -4.66
CA PHE A 333 -18.50 12.29 -4.77
C PHE A 333 -16.96 12.22 -4.89
N ASN A 334 -16.37 13.07 -5.72
CA ASN A 334 -14.93 13.15 -5.87
C ASN A 334 -14.24 13.56 -4.55
N ASN A 335 -14.76 14.55 -3.84
CA ASN A 335 -14.25 14.97 -2.55
C ASN A 335 -14.36 13.86 -1.49
N LEU A 336 -15.45 13.08 -1.49
CA LEU A 336 -15.60 11.93 -0.62
C LEU A 336 -14.54 10.86 -0.91
N LEU A 337 -14.34 10.51 -2.18
CA LEU A 337 -13.33 9.52 -2.57
C LEU A 337 -11.90 9.97 -2.20
N ILE A 338 -11.55 11.23 -2.44
CA ILE A 338 -10.25 11.81 -2.05
C ILE A 338 -10.10 11.73 -0.53
N LYS A 339 -11.11 12.13 0.24
CA LYS A 339 -11.09 12.08 1.71
C LYS A 339 -10.92 10.66 2.25
N VAL A 340 -11.66 9.70 1.69
CA VAL A 340 -11.55 8.28 2.08
C VAL A 340 -10.18 7.70 1.71
N ALA A 341 -9.63 8.04 0.55
CA ALA A 341 -8.30 7.60 0.14
C ALA A 341 -7.20 8.19 1.03
N ASP A 342 -7.34 9.45 1.46
CA ASP A 342 -6.35 10.14 2.31
C ASP A 342 -6.46 9.72 3.78
N LYS A 343 -7.65 9.81 4.37
CA LYS A 343 -7.89 9.62 5.82
C LYS A 343 -8.38 8.24 6.20
N GLY A 344 -8.80 7.42 5.22
CA GLY A 344 -9.56 6.20 5.48
C GLY A 344 -11.02 6.49 5.83
N ILE A 345 -11.73 5.46 6.29
CA ILE A 345 -13.11 5.58 6.77
C ILE A 345 -13.05 5.90 8.25
N ASN A 346 -13.54 7.08 8.63
CA ASN A 346 -13.71 7.49 10.02
C ASN A 346 -15.22 7.56 10.30
N PHE A 347 -15.65 6.86 11.35
CA PHE A 347 -16.97 6.98 11.95
C PHE A 347 -16.89 7.89 13.16
#